data_9313dd069bbf99873ba8dae643f98cb2
#
_entry.id   9313dd069bbf99873ba8dae643f98cb2
#
_cell.length_a   1.000
_cell.length_b   1.000
_cell.length_c   1.000
_cell.angle_alpha   90.00
_cell.angle_beta   90.00
_cell.angle_gamma   90.00
#
_symmetry.space_group_name_H-M   'P 1'
#
loop_
_entity.id
_entity.type
_entity.pdbx_description
1 polymer ?
#
loop_
_entity_poly.entity_id
_entity_poly.type
_entity_poly.pdbx_seq_one_letter_code
_entity_poly.pdbx_strand_id
1 'polypeptide(L)'
;ATMVLLGVLRIGCLVRFIPRAVIAGLSAGVAITVLAGALGPVFGLATGGPNADFIGSLVSLALGLRFVNPWACALAAATLASIAIGTRWFGRWMPCSLIALVAGTLTVGLFGIPVETVGFRSGAALLGNPSITISRFGAAYARVLFSSAISLALLASVESLMCAAVAEGMTGERRDLDRVLIAQGAANLVIPFFGGIPSGGWTSTTVFTVRHGARSSVAAFVHAL
;
A
#
# COMPACT_ATOMS: atom_id res chain seq x y z
N ALA A 1 5.52 -16.97 6.63
CA ALA A 1 6.23 -18.25 6.48
C ALA A 1 6.97 -18.33 5.14
N THR A 2 6.29 -18.16 3.99
CA THR A 2 6.90 -18.32 2.64
C THR A 2 8.11 -17.40 2.41
N MET A 3 8.02 -16.12 2.79
CA MET A 3 9.15 -15.17 2.66
C MET A 3 10.36 -15.59 3.50
N VAL A 4 10.14 -16.08 4.72
CA VAL A 4 11.23 -16.61 5.57
C VAL A 4 11.89 -17.80 4.90
N LEU A 5 11.10 -18.72 4.34
CA LEU A 5 11.60 -19.89 3.63
C LEU A 5 12.46 -19.47 2.42
N LEU A 6 12.00 -18.49 1.62
CA LEU A 6 12.75 -17.96 0.49
C LEU A 6 14.09 -17.33 0.92
N GLY A 7 14.11 -16.62 2.04
CA GLY A 7 15.34 -16.05 2.59
C GLY A 7 16.31 -17.11 3.10
N VAL A 8 15.81 -18.15 3.81
CA VAL A 8 16.63 -19.28 4.30
C VAL A 8 17.21 -20.09 3.13
N LEU A 9 16.45 -20.27 2.05
CA LEU A 9 16.89 -20.93 0.82
C LEU A 9 17.85 -20.06 -0.02
N ARG A 10 18.18 -18.84 0.45
CA ARG A 10 19.08 -17.89 -0.23
C ARG A 10 18.62 -17.51 -1.63
N ILE A 11 17.30 -17.39 -1.82
CA ILE A 11 16.69 -17.04 -3.12
C ILE A 11 16.71 -15.52 -3.33
N GLY A 12 17.04 -14.71 -2.33
CA GLY A 12 17.13 -13.25 -2.43
C GLY A 12 18.08 -12.77 -3.53
N CYS A 13 19.14 -13.50 -3.81
CA CYS A 13 20.07 -13.15 -4.88
C CYS A 13 19.45 -13.23 -6.29
N LEU A 14 18.36 -14.00 -6.48
CA LEU A 14 17.70 -14.16 -7.78
C LEU A 14 17.11 -12.85 -8.30
N VAL A 15 16.78 -11.89 -7.43
CA VAL A 15 16.30 -10.56 -7.86
C VAL A 15 17.30 -9.83 -8.74
N ARG A 16 18.60 -10.08 -8.56
CA ARG A 16 19.63 -9.49 -9.43
C ARG A 16 19.54 -9.95 -10.88
N PHE A 17 18.89 -11.08 -11.14
CA PHE A 17 18.65 -11.61 -12.48
C PHE A 17 17.33 -11.13 -13.09
N ILE A 18 16.48 -10.45 -12.33
CA ILE A 18 15.21 -9.92 -12.85
C ILE A 18 15.53 -8.74 -13.78
N PRO A 19 15.14 -8.81 -15.07
CA PRO A 19 15.33 -7.70 -16.00
C PRO A 19 14.60 -6.44 -15.51
N ARG A 20 15.20 -5.28 -15.70
CA ARG A 20 14.61 -3.99 -15.34
C ARG A 20 13.22 -3.77 -15.99
N ALA A 21 13.02 -4.33 -17.18
CA ALA A 21 11.74 -4.26 -17.89
C ALA A 21 10.60 -4.97 -17.11
N VAL A 22 10.88 -6.12 -16.46
CA VAL A 22 9.91 -6.85 -15.63
C VAL A 22 9.54 -6.01 -14.40
N ILE A 23 10.55 -5.41 -13.77
CA ILE A 23 10.35 -4.53 -12.61
C ILE A 23 9.47 -3.33 -12.99
N ALA A 24 9.79 -2.67 -14.10
CA ALA A 24 9.01 -1.53 -14.59
C ALA A 24 7.58 -1.94 -14.95
N GLY A 25 7.40 -3.11 -15.60
CA GLY A 25 6.09 -3.64 -15.93
C GLY A 25 5.24 -3.96 -14.71
N LEU A 26 5.83 -4.59 -13.69
CA LEU A 26 5.15 -4.87 -12.42
C LEU A 26 4.72 -3.57 -11.73
N SER A 27 5.63 -2.61 -11.60
CA SER A 27 5.33 -1.32 -10.98
C SER A 27 4.25 -0.55 -11.72
N ALA A 28 4.27 -0.57 -13.07
CA ALA A 28 3.24 0.05 -13.89
C ALA A 28 1.88 -0.66 -13.72
N GLY A 29 1.87 -1.99 -13.68
CA GLY A 29 0.66 -2.78 -13.45
C GLY A 29 0.02 -2.48 -12.10
N VAL A 30 0.82 -2.44 -11.03
CA VAL A 30 0.35 -2.05 -9.69
C VAL A 30 -0.19 -0.62 -9.70
N ALA A 31 0.53 0.33 -10.32
CA ALA A 31 0.09 1.73 -10.40
C ALA A 31 -1.26 1.87 -11.12
N ILE A 32 -1.46 1.16 -12.23
CA ILE A 32 -2.73 1.17 -12.97
C ILE A 32 -3.86 0.57 -12.13
N THR A 33 -3.60 -0.53 -11.43
CA THR A 33 -4.59 -1.18 -10.56
C THR A 33 -5.00 -0.27 -9.40
N VAL A 34 -4.02 0.36 -8.74
CA VAL A 34 -4.26 1.31 -7.65
C VAL A 34 -5.02 2.54 -8.15
N LEU A 35 -4.65 3.08 -9.31
CA LEU A 35 -5.34 4.20 -9.93
C LEU A 35 -6.81 3.85 -10.21
N ALA A 36 -7.07 2.71 -10.83
CA ALA A 36 -8.44 2.26 -11.10
C ALA A 36 -9.26 2.10 -9.81
N GLY A 37 -8.67 1.54 -8.76
CA GLY A 37 -9.30 1.42 -7.45
C GLY A 37 -9.56 2.76 -6.75
N ALA A 38 -8.72 3.77 -7.01
CA ALA A 38 -8.85 5.10 -6.44
C ALA A 38 -9.92 5.96 -7.14
N LEU A 39 -10.21 5.70 -8.42
CA LEU A 39 -11.18 6.49 -9.19
C LEU A 39 -12.59 6.43 -8.59
N GLY A 40 -13.03 5.27 -8.09
CA GLY A 40 -14.35 5.14 -7.45
C GLY A 40 -14.55 6.13 -6.30
N PRO A 41 -13.71 6.09 -5.26
CA PRO A 41 -13.77 7.05 -4.14
C PRO A 41 -13.66 8.51 -4.57
N VAL A 42 -12.83 8.83 -5.58
CA VAL A 42 -12.69 10.20 -6.12
C VAL A 42 -14.02 10.72 -6.65
N PHE A 43 -14.80 9.88 -7.32
CA PHE A 43 -16.14 10.23 -7.80
C PHE A 43 -17.25 10.01 -6.77
N GLY A 44 -16.91 9.56 -5.57
CA GLY A 44 -17.89 9.23 -4.52
C GLY A 44 -18.76 8.03 -4.86
N LEU A 45 -18.24 7.12 -5.68
CA LEU A 45 -18.93 5.91 -6.12
C LEU A 45 -18.48 4.73 -5.28
N ALA A 46 -19.42 3.95 -4.81
CA ALA A 46 -19.15 2.65 -4.19
C ALA A 46 -18.77 1.64 -5.28
N THR A 47 -17.58 1.79 -5.86
CA THR A 47 -17.06 0.88 -6.88
C THR A 47 -16.29 -0.25 -6.23
N GLY A 48 -16.64 -1.47 -6.63
CA GLY A 48 -15.90 -2.67 -6.26
C GLY A 48 -16.37 -3.30 -4.96
N GLY A 49 -17.19 -4.33 -5.04
CA GLY A 49 -17.35 -5.30 -3.96
C GLY A 49 -16.03 -6.03 -3.70
N PRO A 50 -15.90 -6.78 -2.61
CA PRO A 50 -14.68 -7.47 -2.19
C PRO A 50 -14.08 -8.44 -3.21
N ASN A 51 -14.78 -8.73 -4.30
CA ASN A 51 -14.39 -9.64 -5.39
C ASN A 51 -14.36 -8.95 -6.77
N ALA A 52 -14.35 -7.63 -6.85
CA ALA A 52 -14.35 -6.94 -8.14
C ALA A 52 -12.99 -7.05 -8.81
N ASP A 53 -12.94 -7.74 -9.94
CA ASP A 53 -11.82 -7.73 -10.85
C ASP A 53 -11.56 -6.31 -11.38
N PHE A 54 -10.34 -6.06 -11.86
CA PHE A 54 -9.96 -4.78 -12.47
C PHE A 54 -10.97 -4.31 -13.53
N ILE A 55 -11.38 -5.21 -14.41
CA ILE A 55 -12.36 -4.91 -15.48
C ILE A 55 -13.73 -4.60 -14.87
N GLY A 56 -14.17 -5.37 -13.88
CA GLY A 56 -15.41 -5.13 -13.15
C GLY A 56 -15.44 -3.78 -12.45
N SER A 57 -14.32 -3.35 -11.90
CA SER A 57 -14.16 -2.02 -11.29
C SER A 57 -14.29 -0.90 -12.32
N LEU A 58 -13.69 -1.04 -13.51
CA LEU A 58 -13.83 -0.06 -14.59
C LEU A 58 -15.24 -0.01 -15.17
N VAL A 59 -15.90 -1.15 -15.33
CA VAL A 59 -17.29 -1.20 -15.80
C VAL A 59 -18.23 -0.56 -14.78
N SER A 60 -18.08 -0.88 -13.49
CA SER A 60 -18.88 -0.28 -12.42
C SER A 60 -18.65 1.23 -12.32
N LEU A 61 -17.43 1.68 -12.54
CA LEU A 61 -17.11 3.11 -12.63
C LEU A 61 -17.84 3.77 -13.80
N ALA A 62 -17.77 3.18 -15.00
CA ALA A 62 -18.41 3.71 -16.20
C ALA A 62 -19.94 3.80 -16.06
N LEU A 63 -20.56 2.76 -15.48
CA LEU A 63 -22.00 2.73 -15.21
C LEU A 63 -22.41 3.68 -14.08
N GLY A 64 -21.51 3.89 -13.09
CA GLY A 64 -21.73 4.74 -11.93
C GLY A 64 -21.59 6.24 -12.22
N LEU A 65 -21.04 6.68 -13.35
CA LEU A 65 -20.82 8.08 -13.68
C LEU A 65 -22.11 8.95 -13.63
N ARG A 66 -23.27 8.34 -13.66
CA ARG A 66 -24.57 9.04 -13.48
C ARG A 66 -24.85 9.43 -12.02
N PHE A 67 -24.16 8.81 -11.07
CA PHE A 67 -24.37 8.98 -9.62
C PHE A 67 -23.16 9.63 -8.93
N VAL A 68 -22.41 10.43 -9.67
CA VAL A 68 -21.22 11.13 -9.15
C VAL A 68 -21.60 12.07 -8.01
N ASN A 69 -20.90 11.95 -6.90
CA ASN A 69 -21.05 12.85 -5.77
C ASN A 69 -20.20 14.13 -6.00
N PRO A 70 -20.81 15.30 -6.23
CA PRO A 70 -20.05 16.52 -6.49
C PRO A 70 -19.16 16.95 -5.31
N TRP A 71 -19.55 16.63 -4.08
CA TRP A 71 -18.77 16.92 -2.89
C TRP A 71 -17.47 16.08 -2.82
N ALA A 72 -17.53 14.81 -3.21
CA ALA A 72 -16.35 13.95 -3.29
C ALA A 72 -15.37 14.46 -4.34
N CYS A 73 -15.88 14.83 -5.53
CA CYS A 73 -15.06 15.41 -6.60
C CYS A 73 -14.43 16.75 -6.18
N ALA A 74 -15.19 17.64 -5.54
CA ALA A 74 -14.69 18.90 -5.06
C ALA A 74 -13.59 18.72 -4.01
N LEU A 75 -13.80 17.80 -3.06
CA LEU A 75 -12.80 17.47 -2.03
C LEU A 75 -11.53 16.89 -2.66
N ALA A 76 -11.67 15.97 -3.61
CA ALA A 76 -10.52 15.37 -4.32
C ALA A 76 -9.75 16.44 -5.11
N ALA A 77 -10.45 17.30 -5.84
CA ALA A 77 -9.85 18.41 -6.59
C ALA A 77 -9.14 19.41 -5.66
N ALA A 78 -9.78 19.78 -4.55
CA ALA A 78 -9.19 20.67 -3.55
C ALA A 78 -7.94 20.08 -2.91
N THR A 79 -7.96 18.77 -2.60
CA THR A 79 -6.80 18.04 -2.04
C THR A 79 -5.64 18.00 -3.05
N LEU A 80 -5.90 17.66 -4.30
CA LEU A 80 -4.88 17.67 -5.36
C LEU A 80 -4.32 19.07 -5.60
N ALA A 81 -5.18 20.09 -5.66
CA ALA A 81 -4.74 21.47 -5.82
C ALA A 81 -3.88 21.93 -4.63
N SER A 82 -4.29 21.62 -3.40
CA SER A 82 -3.52 21.99 -2.21
C SER A 82 -2.13 21.32 -2.16
N ILE A 83 -2.03 20.07 -2.59
CA ILE A 83 -0.74 19.37 -2.72
C ILE A 83 0.10 20.01 -3.82
N ALA A 84 -0.47 20.26 -5.02
CA ALA A 84 0.23 20.86 -6.14
C ALA A 84 0.75 22.27 -5.83
N ILE A 85 -0.09 23.10 -5.23
CA ILE A 85 0.26 24.46 -4.81
C ILE A 85 1.29 24.42 -3.67
N GLY A 86 1.03 23.60 -2.66
CA GLY A 86 1.91 23.47 -1.49
C GLY A 86 3.32 23.03 -1.87
N THR A 87 3.45 22.02 -2.72
CA THR A 87 4.76 21.53 -3.21
C THR A 87 5.49 22.57 -4.05
N ARG A 88 4.76 23.43 -4.79
CA ARG A 88 5.35 24.49 -5.60
C ARG A 88 5.83 25.69 -4.77
N TRP A 89 5.10 26.04 -3.69
CA TRP A 89 5.38 27.24 -2.89
C TRP A 89 6.29 26.97 -1.70
N PHE A 90 6.07 25.87 -0.97
CA PHE A 90 6.81 25.52 0.23
C PHE A 90 7.94 24.52 -0.03
N GLY A 91 8.04 24.00 -1.27
CA GLY A 91 9.11 23.10 -1.67
C GLY A 91 9.13 21.81 -0.84
N ARG A 92 10.35 21.34 -0.57
CA ARG A 92 10.60 20.03 0.08
C ARG A 92 10.50 20.04 1.61
N TRP A 93 10.32 21.21 2.22
CA TRP A 93 10.34 21.37 3.68
C TRP A 93 9.02 21.04 4.37
N MET A 94 7.93 21.10 3.65
CA MET A 94 6.60 20.92 4.24
C MET A 94 5.92 19.65 3.71
N PRO A 95 5.40 18.77 4.59
CA PRO A 95 4.67 17.56 4.18
C PRO A 95 3.27 17.93 3.67
N CYS A 96 3.19 18.52 2.47
CA CYS A 96 1.95 19.04 1.90
C CYS A 96 0.84 17.99 1.80
N SER A 97 1.20 16.73 1.56
CA SER A 97 0.24 15.62 1.52
C SER A 97 -0.41 15.35 2.88
N LEU A 98 0.39 15.43 3.97
CA LEU A 98 -0.13 15.26 5.33
C LEU A 98 -1.05 16.42 5.70
N ILE A 99 -0.65 17.65 5.38
CA ILE A 99 -1.47 18.83 5.62
C ILE A 99 -2.79 18.76 4.85
N ALA A 100 -2.75 18.37 3.58
CA ALA A 100 -3.93 18.19 2.76
C ALA A 100 -4.85 17.09 3.32
N LEU A 101 -4.30 15.98 3.83
CA LEU A 101 -5.05 14.91 4.47
C LEU A 101 -5.76 15.43 5.74
N VAL A 102 -5.02 16.09 6.62
CA VAL A 102 -5.58 16.63 7.88
C VAL A 102 -6.63 17.69 7.59
N ALA A 103 -6.35 18.64 6.70
CA ALA A 103 -7.30 19.68 6.31
C ALA A 103 -8.58 19.09 5.69
N GLY A 104 -8.44 18.11 4.78
CA GLY A 104 -9.58 17.42 4.17
C GLY A 104 -10.42 16.67 5.22
N THR A 105 -9.79 15.95 6.13
CA THR A 105 -10.48 15.23 7.20
C THR A 105 -11.22 16.19 8.14
N LEU A 106 -10.57 17.29 8.54
CA LEU A 106 -11.21 18.32 9.37
C LEU A 106 -12.37 18.98 8.65
N THR A 107 -12.22 19.28 7.37
CA THR A 107 -13.30 19.89 6.57
C THR A 107 -14.52 18.98 6.52
N VAL A 108 -14.33 17.69 6.25
CA VAL A 108 -15.43 16.70 6.25
C VAL A 108 -16.06 16.57 7.63
N GLY A 109 -15.24 16.50 8.69
CA GLY A 109 -15.74 16.35 10.06
C GLY A 109 -16.50 17.57 10.58
N LEU A 110 -16.00 18.79 10.31
CA LEU A 110 -16.62 20.03 10.80
C LEU A 110 -17.86 20.44 10.02
N PHE A 111 -17.86 20.26 8.71
CA PHE A 111 -18.97 20.65 7.84
C PHE A 111 -19.97 19.53 7.58
N GLY A 112 -19.75 18.31 8.09
CA GLY A 112 -20.64 17.18 7.90
C GLY A 112 -20.88 16.83 6.42
N ILE A 113 -19.84 16.97 5.57
CA ILE A 113 -19.96 16.76 4.13
C ILE A 113 -20.31 15.29 3.86
N PRO A 114 -21.34 14.99 3.05
CA PRO A 114 -21.81 13.64 2.81
C PRO A 114 -20.86 12.89 1.84
N VAL A 115 -19.70 12.49 2.33
CA VAL A 115 -18.71 11.66 1.63
C VAL A 115 -18.44 10.40 2.43
N GLU A 116 -18.15 9.30 1.73
CA GLU A 116 -17.73 8.06 2.39
C GLU A 116 -16.37 8.25 3.08
N THR A 117 -16.33 7.97 4.38
CA THR A 117 -15.07 7.98 5.14
C THR A 117 -14.43 6.59 5.14
N VAL A 118 -13.11 6.55 5.35
CA VAL A 118 -12.36 5.29 5.39
C VAL A 118 -12.91 4.35 6.48
N GLY A 119 -13.28 4.88 7.64
CA GLY A 119 -13.87 4.10 8.73
C GLY A 119 -15.20 3.46 8.38
N PHE A 120 -16.05 4.15 7.60
CA PHE A 120 -17.33 3.62 7.14
C PHE A 120 -17.15 2.53 6.07
N ARG A 121 -16.23 2.77 5.11
CA ARG A 121 -15.98 1.85 3.99
C ARG A 121 -15.27 0.57 4.42
N SER A 122 -14.34 0.67 5.36
CA SER A 122 -13.59 -0.50 5.87
C SER A 122 -14.36 -1.30 6.91
N GLY A 123 -15.54 -0.82 7.32
CA GLY A 123 -16.19 -1.28 8.53
C GLY A 123 -15.29 -1.04 9.75
N ALA A 124 -15.81 -0.73 10.90
CA ALA A 124 -15.02 -0.54 12.14
C ALA A 124 -14.14 -1.76 12.53
N ALA A 125 -14.16 -2.83 11.73
CA ALA A 125 -13.41 -4.06 11.90
C ALA A 125 -11.88 -3.88 11.86
N LEU A 126 -11.36 -2.84 11.18
CA LEU A 126 -9.90 -2.58 11.15
C LEU A 126 -9.37 -1.98 12.47
N LEU A 127 -10.24 -1.41 13.30
CA LEU A 127 -9.92 -0.90 14.64
C LEU A 127 -10.49 -1.79 15.75
N GLY A 128 -11.09 -2.92 15.36
CA GLY A 128 -11.58 -3.91 16.31
C GLY A 128 -10.43 -4.50 17.14
N ASN A 129 -10.71 -4.79 18.41
CA ASN A 129 -9.78 -5.49 19.29
C ASN A 129 -9.03 -6.59 18.54
N PRO A 130 -7.72 -6.74 18.75
CA PRO A 130 -6.94 -7.85 18.22
C PRO A 130 -7.49 -9.15 18.85
N SER A 131 -8.56 -9.65 18.29
CA SER A 131 -9.13 -10.94 18.66
C SER A 131 -8.54 -11.96 17.67
N ILE A 132 -7.72 -12.86 18.19
CA ILE A 132 -7.26 -14.03 17.44
C ILE A 132 -8.50 -14.90 17.23
N THR A 133 -9.29 -14.56 16.24
CA THR A 133 -10.41 -15.41 15.84
C THR A 133 -9.84 -16.52 14.97
N ILE A 134 -9.47 -17.62 15.60
CA ILE A 134 -9.20 -18.87 14.89
C ILE A 134 -10.54 -19.35 14.35
N SER A 135 -10.92 -18.80 13.20
CA SER A 135 -12.07 -19.30 12.47
C SER A 135 -11.82 -20.78 12.15
N ARG A 136 -12.84 -21.62 12.35
CA ARG A 136 -12.77 -23.02 11.96
C ARG A 136 -12.72 -23.09 10.44
N PHE A 137 -11.49 -23.01 9.87
CA PHE A 137 -11.29 -23.13 8.44
C PHE A 137 -11.53 -24.57 8.00
N GLY A 138 -12.59 -24.81 7.23
CA GLY A 138 -12.76 -26.07 6.54
C GLY A 138 -11.65 -26.27 5.50
N ALA A 139 -11.34 -27.54 5.17
CA ALA A 139 -10.28 -27.90 4.21
C ALA A 139 -10.43 -27.22 2.84
N ALA A 140 -11.66 -26.89 2.41
CA ALA A 140 -11.93 -26.18 1.17
C ALA A 140 -11.36 -24.74 1.18
N TYR A 141 -11.51 -24.02 2.30
CA TYR A 141 -10.94 -22.69 2.46
C TYR A 141 -9.42 -22.71 2.56
N ALA A 142 -8.84 -23.74 3.17
CA ALA A 142 -7.40 -23.88 3.31
C ALA A 142 -6.67 -23.86 1.95
N ARG A 143 -7.22 -24.51 0.94
CA ARG A 143 -6.62 -24.53 -0.42
C ARG A 143 -6.62 -23.16 -1.07
N VAL A 144 -7.73 -22.42 -1.02
CA VAL A 144 -7.85 -21.08 -1.59
C VAL A 144 -6.93 -20.10 -0.86
N LEU A 145 -6.95 -20.12 0.47
CA LEU A 145 -6.10 -19.26 1.30
C LEU A 145 -4.62 -19.55 1.08
N PHE A 146 -4.24 -20.82 0.91
CA PHE A 146 -2.85 -21.20 0.69
C PHE A 146 -2.34 -20.66 -0.65
N SER A 147 -3.11 -20.79 -1.73
CA SER A 147 -2.77 -20.25 -3.05
C SER A 147 -2.61 -18.73 -3.00
N SER A 148 -3.57 -18.02 -2.41
CA SER A 148 -3.53 -16.56 -2.25
C SER A 148 -2.36 -16.12 -1.38
N ALA A 149 -2.07 -16.83 -0.29
CA ALA A 149 -0.95 -16.54 0.60
C ALA A 149 0.41 -16.69 -0.09
N ILE A 150 0.58 -17.71 -0.93
CA ILE A 150 1.80 -17.88 -1.72
C ILE A 150 1.96 -16.73 -2.72
N SER A 151 0.91 -16.40 -3.46
CA SER A 151 0.93 -15.31 -4.45
C SER A 151 1.28 -13.97 -3.80
N LEU A 152 0.64 -13.64 -2.68
CA LEU A 152 0.95 -12.43 -1.90
C LEU A 152 2.38 -12.45 -1.36
N ALA A 153 2.86 -13.59 -0.85
CA ALA A 153 4.20 -13.69 -0.33
C ALA A 153 5.26 -13.53 -1.42
N LEU A 154 5.04 -14.08 -2.61
CA LEU A 154 5.93 -13.90 -3.76
C LEU A 154 5.95 -12.44 -4.21
N LEU A 155 4.79 -11.80 -4.35
CA LEU A 155 4.68 -10.39 -4.71
C LEU A 155 5.41 -9.50 -3.69
N ALA A 156 5.11 -9.67 -2.40
CA ALA A 156 5.74 -8.91 -1.34
C ALA A 156 7.26 -9.16 -1.25
N SER A 157 7.72 -10.39 -1.58
CA SER A 157 9.14 -10.70 -1.65
C SER A 157 9.84 -9.91 -2.76
N VAL A 158 9.26 -9.91 -3.96
CA VAL A 158 9.80 -9.16 -5.11
C VAL A 158 9.83 -7.66 -4.80
N GLU A 159 8.76 -7.10 -4.27
CA GLU A 159 8.70 -5.67 -3.89
C GLU A 159 9.75 -5.32 -2.83
N SER A 160 9.88 -6.13 -1.78
CA SER A 160 10.85 -5.88 -0.70
C SER A 160 12.29 -5.94 -1.21
N LEU A 161 12.59 -6.92 -2.08
CA LEU A 161 13.92 -7.05 -2.69
C LEU A 161 14.21 -5.91 -3.67
N MET A 162 13.19 -5.44 -4.41
CA MET A 162 13.32 -4.25 -5.26
C MET A 162 13.62 -2.99 -4.44
N CYS A 163 12.92 -2.80 -3.32
CA CYS A 163 13.21 -1.71 -2.41
C CYS A 163 14.64 -1.74 -1.90
N ALA A 164 15.12 -2.93 -1.51
CA ALA A 164 16.50 -3.11 -1.07
C ALA A 164 17.49 -2.79 -2.18
N ALA A 165 17.26 -3.28 -3.41
CA ALA A 165 18.13 -3.02 -4.56
C ALA A 165 18.17 -1.53 -4.95
N VAL A 166 17.03 -0.82 -4.89
CA VAL A 166 16.98 0.63 -5.12
C VAL A 166 17.72 1.38 -4.02
N ALA A 167 17.53 0.99 -2.75
CA ALA A 167 18.26 1.58 -1.64
C ALA A 167 19.77 1.37 -1.77
N GLU A 168 20.23 0.16 -2.14
CA GLU A 168 21.64 -0.14 -2.46
C GLU A 168 22.18 0.78 -3.55
N GLY A 169 21.42 0.95 -4.65
CA GLY A 169 21.82 1.83 -5.76
C GLY A 169 21.94 3.31 -5.38
N MET A 170 21.18 3.75 -4.38
CA MET A 170 21.19 5.15 -3.91
C MET A 170 22.22 5.42 -2.82
N THR A 171 22.48 4.46 -1.95
CA THR A 171 23.36 4.61 -0.79
C THR A 171 24.77 4.11 -1.04
N GLY A 172 24.96 3.22 -2.02
CA GLY A 172 26.20 2.49 -2.26
C GLY A 172 26.48 1.37 -1.24
N GLU A 173 25.62 1.20 -0.24
CA GLU A 173 25.75 0.16 0.78
C GLU A 173 25.14 -1.16 0.30
N ARG A 174 25.95 -2.21 0.23
CA ARG A 174 25.45 -3.56 -0.08
C ARG A 174 24.70 -4.12 1.11
N ARG A 175 23.50 -4.63 0.86
CA ARG A 175 22.68 -5.31 1.87
C ARG A 175 22.53 -6.78 1.55
N ASP A 176 22.40 -7.57 2.60
CA ASP A 176 22.11 -9.01 2.49
C ASP A 176 20.61 -9.16 2.17
N LEU A 177 20.31 -9.45 0.91
CA LEU A 177 18.94 -9.56 0.42
C LEU A 177 18.19 -10.74 1.06
N ASP A 178 18.89 -11.80 1.46
CA ASP A 178 18.28 -12.94 2.15
C ASP A 178 17.83 -12.54 3.55
N ARG A 179 18.62 -11.73 4.26
CA ARG A 179 18.22 -11.17 5.55
C ARG A 179 17.02 -10.23 5.45
N VAL A 180 16.91 -9.47 4.37
CA VAL A 180 15.73 -8.63 4.11
C VAL A 180 14.47 -9.48 4.00
N LEU A 181 14.51 -10.59 3.26
CA LEU A 181 13.39 -11.53 3.16
C LEU A 181 13.03 -12.18 4.49
N ILE A 182 14.03 -12.60 5.26
CA ILE A 182 13.80 -13.22 6.58
C ILE A 182 13.16 -12.21 7.53
N ALA A 183 13.69 -10.98 7.58
CA ALA A 183 13.17 -9.93 8.46
C ALA A 183 11.73 -9.54 8.08
N GLN A 184 11.46 -9.32 6.80
CA GLN A 184 10.11 -9.00 6.31
C GLN A 184 9.15 -10.17 6.52
N GLY A 185 9.60 -11.39 6.31
CA GLY A 185 8.82 -12.60 6.55
C GLY A 185 8.50 -12.81 8.02
N ALA A 186 9.45 -12.53 8.92
CA ALA A 186 9.25 -12.58 10.37
C ALA A 186 8.25 -11.51 10.83
N ALA A 187 8.37 -10.27 10.32
CA ALA A 187 7.40 -9.21 10.59
C ALA A 187 5.98 -9.64 10.16
N ASN A 188 5.83 -10.19 8.96
CA ASN A 188 4.55 -10.67 8.45
C ASN A 188 3.98 -11.90 9.20
N LEU A 189 4.79 -12.62 9.95
CA LEU A 189 4.31 -13.66 10.87
C LEU A 189 3.76 -13.08 12.18
N VAL A 190 4.32 -11.96 12.62
CA VAL A 190 3.94 -11.32 13.89
C VAL A 190 2.75 -10.37 13.73
N ILE A 191 2.69 -9.61 12.63
CA ILE A 191 1.66 -8.61 12.35
C ILE A 191 0.22 -9.11 12.56
N PRO A 192 -0.18 -10.32 12.12
CA PRO A 192 -1.56 -10.78 12.30
C PRO A 192 -2.00 -10.92 13.76
N PHE A 193 -1.07 -11.18 14.69
CA PHE A 193 -1.38 -11.25 16.12
C PHE A 193 -1.82 -9.89 16.71
N PHE A 194 -1.47 -8.81 16.02
CA PHE A 194 -1.87 -7.45 16.36
C PHE A 194 -3.01 -6.91 15.46
N GLY A 195 -3.66 -7.79 14.69
CA GLY A 195 -4.74 -7.40 13.79
C GLY A 195 -4.30 -6.68 12.52
N GLY A 196 -2.99 -6.68 12.22
CA GLY A 196 -2.45 -6.05 11.02
C GLY A 196 -2.55 -6.91 9.78
N ILE A 197 -2.46 -6.28 8.62
CA ILE A 197 -2.42 -6.93 7.30
C ILE A 197 -0.97 -7.16 6.86
N PRO A 198 -0.69 -8.18 6.03
CA PRO A 198 0.63 -8.40 5.48
C PRO A 198 1.16 -7.17 4.74
N SER A 199 2.43 -6.86 4.94
CA SER A 199 3.10 -5.71 4.32
C SER A 199 4.30 -6.15 3.48
N GLY A 200 4.65 -5.33 2.48
CA GLY A 200 5.85 -5.45 1.66
C GLY A 200 6.67 -4.16 1.68
N GLY A 201 7.81 -4.17 1.01
CA GLY A 201 8.59 -2.97 0.80
C GLY A 201 7.89 -2.04 -0.19
N TRP A 202 7.93 -0.71 0.06
CA TRP A 202 7.37 0.28 -0.85
C TRP A 202 8.49 1.15 -1.43
N THR A 203 8.77 0.98 -2.71
CA THR A 203 9.94 1.59 -3.36
C THR A 203 9.89 3.13 -3.33
N SER A 204 8.73 3.75 -3.54
CA SER A 204 8.60 5.21 -3.53
C SER A 204 8.91 5.81 -2.15
N THR A 205 8.40 5.19 -1.07
CA THR A 205 8.71 5.60 0.29
C THR A 205 10.18 5.41 0.61
N THR A 206 10.79 4.31 0.19
CA THR A 206 12.23 4.05 0.36
C THR A 206 13.06 5.13 -0.33
N VAL A 207 12.76 5.45 -1.58
CA VAL A 207 13.44 6.51 -2.34
C VAL A 207 13.28 7.87 -1.64
N PHE A 208 12.08 8.19 -1.20
CA PHE A 208 11.80 9.43 -0.47
C PHE A 208 12.64 9.52 0.80
N THR A 209 12.61 8.49 1.63
CA THR A 209 13.30 8.44 2.92
C THR A 209 14.82 8.55 2.77
N VAL A 210 15.40 7.83 1.80
CA VAL A 210 16.83 7.88 1.50
C VAL A 210 17.24 9.26 0.97
N ARG A 211 16.44 9.87 0.08
CA ARG A 211 16.69 11.23 -0.43
C ARG A 211 16.67 12.31 0.64
N HIS A 212 15.90 12.10 1.71
CA HIS A 212 15.85 13.01 2.86
C HIS A 212 16.91 12.72 3.93
N GLY A 213 17.89 11.87 3.61
CA GLY A 213 19.06 11.66 4.45
C GLY A 213 18.93 10.54 5.48
N ALA A 214 17.89 9.72 5.40
CA ALA A 214 17.75 8.55 6.27
C ALA A 214 18.86 7.53 5.98
N ARG A 215 19.65 7.21 7.02
CA ARG A 215 20.74 6.24 6.95
C ARG A 215 20.67 5.15 8.00
N SER A 216 19.64 5.17 8.84
CA SER A 216 19.49 4.22 9.94
C SER A 216 18.08 3.66 10.01
N SER A 217 17.92 2.52 10.68
CA SER A 217 16.63 1.91 10.97
C SER A 217 15.73 2.77 11.86
N VAL A 218 16.29 3.74 12.58
CA VAL A 218 15.53 4.71 13.39
C VAL A 218 14.55 5.52 12.52
N ALA A 219 14.97 5.91 11.31
CA ALA A 219 14.09 6.62 10.39
C ALA A 219 12.88 5.79 9.96
N ALA A 220 13.06 4.47 9.77
CA ALA A 220 11.97 3.57 9.46
C ALA A 220 11.02 3.38 10.65
N PHE A 221 11.56 3.33 11.87
CA PHE A 221 10.76 3.26 13.10
C PHE A 221 9.92 4.52 13.31
N VAL A 222 10.53 5.70 13.16
CA VAL A 222 9.79 6.98 13.26
C VAL A 222 8.73 7.11 12.17
N HIS A 223 8.97 6.56 10.97
CA HIS A 223 8.00 6.59 9.89
C HIS A 223 6.79 5.64 10.16
N ALA A 224 6.98 4.62 10.99
CA ALA A 224 5.94 3.66 11.33
C ALA A 224 5.03 4.11 12.50
N LEU A 225 5.43 5.12 13.27
CA LEU A 225 4.66 5.77 14.35
C LEU A 225 3.73 6.85 13.79
#